data_03263f92638fae654eaf567e739e1d76
#
_entry.id   03263f92638fae654eaf567e739e1d76
#
_cell.length_a   1.000
_cell.length_b   1.000
_cell.length_c   1.000
_cell.angle_alpha   90.00
_cell.angle_beta   90.00
_cell.angle_gamma   90.00
#
_symmetry.space_group_name_H-M   'P 1'
#
loop_
_entity.id
_entity.type
_entity.pdbx_description
1 polymer ?
#
loop_
_entity_poly.entity_id
_entity_poly.type
_entity_poly.pdbx_seq_one_letter_code
_entity_poly.pdbx_strand_id
1 'polypeptide(L)'
;MVEILAYLGCLIAIMVVCYKVRLASSDRRARGLRHVAGFAVCIAGALGLDAWMTLKIDGPMPAIAGLVSDELKLAALGFLVLFADSVRRETGHSRWFRLVTVATMAAAAALFFVAGANESATDVVTFTPDGVGWFVAYNVVLIGYELWGLLTFATLIGRFARLVEPGLLRTGLRLIIVGALIGVPWAGWQLDDIWIAVVQHQNTTSEDEVSAVLAALCVLVSAAGATLTAWGPYLSGPARWLGAQWRYVQLRPLWSAMHAAMPAIALSTVARQQGGVEFALYRHVIEIRDAQLALRGHVHPSVAAWATEAAAGTHPSRREATIEAATIAAAVLAHDAGIGYPAGDLAPHRVDPSLAAETRWLAQVSRAFARSRAVASVRTRMAAELSGATATRS
;
A
#
# COMPACT_ATOMS: atom_id res chain seq x y z
N MET A 1 11.75 20.06 22.06
CA MET A 1 10.58 20.04 21.14
C MET A 1 10.57 18.78 20.28
N VAL A 2 11.70 18.36 19.74
CA VAL A 2 11.85 17.11 18.96
C VAL A 2 11.52 15.88 19.82
N GLU A 3 11.97 15.83 21.06
CA GLU A 3 11.70 14.74 22.02
C GLU A 3 10.20 14.56 22.28
N ILE A 4 9.48 15.67 22.53
CA ILE A 4 8.02 15.61 22.76
C ILE A 4 7.29 15.06 21.53
N LEU A 5 7.74 15.42 20.32
CA LEU A 5 7.18 14.90 19.06
C LEU A 5 7.50 13.42 18.87
N ALA A 6 8.70 12.98 19.24
CA ALA A 6 9.11 11.58 19.21
C ALA A 6 8.23 10.73 20.15
N TYR A 7 8.05 11.16 21.40
CA TYR A 7 7.21 10.46 22.38
C TYR A 7 5.72 10.45 21.98
N LEU A 8 5.21 11.57 21.44
CA LEU A 8 3.85 11.61 20.88
C LEU A 8 3.67 10.65 19.72
N GLY A 9 4.63 10.59 18.80
CA GLY A 9 4.62 9.63 17.69
C GLY A 9 4.60 8.18 18.16
N CYS A 10 5.42 7.86 19.14
CA CYS A 10 5.46 6.54 19.77
C CYS A 10 4.16 6.21 20.51
N LEU A 11 3.59 7.15 21.25
CA LEU A 11 2.31 6.98 21.95
C LEU A 11 1.16 6.71 20.97
N ILE A 12 1.12 7.43 19.85
CA ILE A 12 0.15 7.23 18.79
C ILE A 12 0.33 5.84 18.16
N ALA A 13 1.55 5.42 17.86
CA ALA A 13 1.84 4.11 17.31
C ALA A 13 1.37 2.99 18.26
N ILE A 14 1.66 3.11 19.56
CA ILE A 14 1.21 2.18 20.60
C ILE A 14 -0.32 2.14 20.68
N MET A 15 -1.00 3.28 20.69
CA MET A 15 -2.46 3.34 20.71
C MET A 15 -3.08 2.63 19.49
N VAL A 16 -2.49 2.80 18.30
CA VAL A 16 -2.94 2.14 17.07
C VAL A 16 -2.75 0.63 17.16
N VAL A 17 -1.61 0.17 17.68
CA VAL A 17 -1.34 -1.26 17.88
C VAL A 17 -2.33 -1.84 18.93
N CYS A 18 -2.51 -1.19 20.06
CA CYS A 18 -3.47 -1.61 21.10
C CYS A 18 -4.90 -1.66 20.58
N TYR A 19 -5.32 -0.66 19.79
CA TYR A 19 -6.63 -0.64 19.15
C TYR A 19 -6.82 -1.85 18.21
N LYS A 20 -5.85 -2.13 17.36
CA LYS A 20 -5.89 -3.29 16.45
C LYS A 20 -5.87 -4.62 17.19
N VAL A 21 -5.07 -4.74 18.24
CA VAL A 21 -5.04 -5.92 19.12
C VAL A 21 -6.39 -6.15 19.76
N ARG A 22 -7.03 -5.09 20.28
CA ARG A 22 -8.36 -5.17 20.90
C ARG A 22 -9.46 -5.58 19.89
N LEU A 23 -9.38 -5.07 18.67
CA LEU A 23 -10.31 -5.43 17.59
C LEU A 23 -10.18 -6.89 17.16
N ALA A 24 -8.96 -7.43 17.14
CA ALA A 24 -8.65 -8.79 16.72
C ALA A 24 -8.76 -9.82 17.86
N SER A 25 -8.90 -9.39 19.12
CA SER A 25 -9.02 -10.28 20.29
C SER A 25 -10.30 -11.12 20.33
N SER A 26 -11.26 -10.84 19.46
CA SER A 26 -12.47 -11.66 19.29
C SER A 26 -12.23 -13.00 18.58
N ASP A 27 -11.06 -13.18 17.94
CA ASP A 27 -10.74 -14.42 17.22
C ASP A 27 -9.60 -15.19 17.91
N ARG A 28 -9.95 -16.32 18.57
CA ARG A 28 -9.04 -17.17 19.36
C ARG A 28 -7.89 -17.82 18.54
N ARG A 29 -7.77 -17.59 17.25
CA ARG A 29 -6.76 -18.20 16.36
C ARG A 29 -5.44 -17.44 16.23
N ALA A 30 -5.26 -16.29 16.86
CA ALA A 30 -4.15 -15.41 16.59
C ALA A 30 -2.94 -15.61 17.53
N ARG A 31 -2.12 -16.65 17.33
CA ARG A 31 -0.81 -16.74 18.02
C ARG A 31 0.07 -15.53 17.72
N GLY A 32 0.06 -15.02 16.49
CA GLY A 32 0.78 -13.81 16.10
C GLY A 32 0.37 -12.55 16.89
N LEU A 33 -0.92 -12.45 17.25
CA LEU A 33 -1.43 -11.31 18.00
C LEU A 33 -0.81 -11.16 19.40
N ARG A 34 -0.49 -12.28 20.07
CA ARG A 34 0.20 -12.26 21.36
C ARG A 34 1.60 -11.67 21.26
N HIS A 35 2.31 -11.94 20.17
CA HIS A 35 3.64 -11.36 19.95
C HIS A 35 3.56 -9.86 19.66
N VAL A 36 2.56 -9.40 18.89
CA VAL A 36 2.31 -7.97 18.67
C VAL A 36 1.93 -7.26 19.98
N ALA A 37 1.12 -7.88 20.83
CA ALA A 37 0.78 -7.33 22.14
C ALA A 37 2.00 -7.26 23.06
N GLY A 38 2.84 -8.31 23.10
CA GLY A 38 4.09 -8.32 23.83
C GLY A 38 5.05 -7.21 23.37
N PHE A 39 5.22 -7.06 22.05
CA PHE A 39 5.98 -5.94 21.48
C PHE A 39 5.44 -4.59 21.96
N ALA A 40 4.11 -4.36 21.85
CA ALA A 40 3.50 -3.09 22.22
C ALA A 40 3.69 -2.75 23.70
N VAL A 41 3.55 -3.74 24.59
CA VAL A 41 3.75 -3.54 26.03
C VAL A 41 5.21 -3.24 26.36
N CYS A 42 6.13 -4.00 25.80
CA CYS A 42 7.56 -3.82 26.07
C CYS A 42 8.06 -2.46 25.54
N ILE A 43 7.70 -2.10 24.29
CA ILE A 43 8.14 -0.82 23.73
C ILE A 43 7.48 0.37 24.43
N ALA A 44 6.22 0.25 24.88
CA ALA A 44 5.55 1.28 25.66
C ALA A 44 6.24 1.48 27.03
N GLY A 45 6.62 0.38 27.66
CA GLY A 45 7.34 0.42 28.93
C GLY A 45 8.72 1.06 28.78
N ALA A 46 9.49 0.69 27.76
CA ALA A 46 10.79 1.27 27.47
C ALA A 46 10.69 2.79 27.24
N LEU A 47 9.83 3.20 26.29
CA LEU A 47 9.63 4.61 25.97
C LEU A 47 9.09 5.42 27.15
N GLY A 48 8.27 4.82 28.01
CA GLY A 48 7.80 5.45 29.25
C GLY A 48 8.93 5.71 30.23
N LEU A 49 9.87 4.76 30.37
CA LEU A 49 11.08 4.93 31.21
C LEU A 49 12.03 5.97 30.61
N ASP A 50 12.28 5.91 29.29
CA ASP A 50 13.14 6.88 28.60
C ASP A 50 12.57 8.30 28.71
N ALA A 51 11.25 8.47 28.53
CA ALA A 51 10.58 9.75 28.72
C ALA A 51 10.69 10.27 30.16
N TRP A 52 10.53 9.38 31.15
CA TRP A 52 10.64 9.73 32.54
C TRP A 52 12.08 10.17 32.87
N MET A 53 13.11 9.46 32.40
CA MET A 53 14.50 9.83 32.55
C MET A 53 14.80 11.19 31.88
N THR A 54 14.33 11.43 30.70
CA THR A 54 14.58 12.69 29.94
C THR A 54 13.89 13.90 30.58
N LEU A 55 12.66 13.72 31.10
CA LEU A 55 11.88 14.83 31.69
C LEU A 55 12.28 15.16 33.13
N LYS A 56 13.13 14.35 33.77
CA LYS A 56 13.66 14.57 35.13
C LYS A 56 12.58 14.89 36.18
N ILE A 57 11.44 14.20 36.12
CA ILE A 57 10.22 14.54 36.86
C ILE A 57 10.45 14.39 38.39
N ASP A 58 11.32 13.45 38.84
CA ASP A 58 11.49 13.10 40.26
C ASP A 58 12.95 13.10 40.76
N GLY A 59 13.85 13.85 40.12
CA GLY A 59 15.26 13.91 40.51
C GLY A 59 16.17 12.90 39.78
N PRO A 60 17.39 12.64 40.26
CA PRO A 60 18.33 11.75 39.60
C PRO A 60 17.79 10.31 39.56
N MET A 61 17.81 9.75 38.34
CA MET A 61 17.26 8.42 38.08
C MET A 61 18.30 7.34 38.29
N PRO A 62 17.92 6.20 38.88
CA PRO A 62 18.85 5.10 39.06
C PRO A 62 19.30 4.52 37.70
N ALA A 63 20.60 4.22 37.55
CA ALA A 63 21.15 3.59 36.34
C ALA A 63 20.43 2.28 35.95
N ILE A 64 19.80 1.64 36.95
CA ILE A 64 18.96 0.47 36.75
C ILE A 64 17.71 0.75 35.88
N ALA A 65 17.23 2.00 35.85
CA ALA A 65 16.11 2.37 35.00
C ALA A 65 16.48 2.31 33.50
N GLY A 66 17.70 2.75 33.16
CA GLY A 66 18.29 2.58 31.84
C GLY A 66 18.38 1.10 31.43
N LEU A 67 18.96 0.27 32.33
CA LEU A 67 19.01 -1.17 32.10
C LEU A 67 17.62 -1.77 31.84
N VAL A 68 16.60 -1.41 32.62
CA VAL A 68 15.24 -1.92 32.44
C VAL A 68 14.66 -1.45 31.11
N SER A 69 14.93 -0.21 30.69
CA SER A 69 14.51 0.28 29.38
C SER A 69 15.14 -0.53 28.25
N ASP A 70 16.44 -0.79 28.31
CA ASP A 70 17.16 -1.56 27.30
C ASP A 70 16.68 -3.03 27.26
N GLU A 71 16.46 -3.65 28.40
CA GLU A 71 15.89 -5.00 28.50
C GLU A 71 14.49 -5.07 27.86
N LEU A 72 13.67 -4.05 28.06
CA LEU A 72 12.36 -3.95 27.41
C LEU A 72 12.48 -3.75 25.89
N LYS A 73 13.46 -2.98 25.39
CA LYS A 73 13.75 -2.83 23.96
C LYS A 73 14.18 -4.16 23.33
N LEU A 74 15.08 -4.91 24.01
CA LEU A 74 15.50 -6.25 23.58
C LEU A 74 14.30 -7.21 23.53
N ALA A 75 13.46 -7.24 24.54
CA ALA A 75 12.27 -8.07 24.59
C ALA A 75 11.26 -7.69 23.49
N ALA A 76 11.07 -6.39 23.25
CA ALA A 76 10.21 -5.89 22.18
C ALA A 76 10.69 -6.41 20.81
N LEU A 77 11.98 -6.29 20.52
CA LEU A 77 12.56 -6.79 19.28
C LEU A 77 12.42 -8.31 19.14
N GLY A 78 12.62 -9.05 20.24
CA GLY A 78 12.38 -10.49 20.30
C GLY A 78 10.94 -10.86 19.94
N PHE A 79 9.96 -10.14 20.49
CA PHE A 79 8.54 -10.33 20.11
C PHE A 79 8.28 -10.00 18.65
N LEU A 80 8.94 -9.00 18.08
CA LEU A 80 8.81 -8.61 16.68
C LEU A 80 9.33 -9.70 15.75
N VAL A 81 10.50 -10.30 16.07
CA VAL A 81 11.07 -11.42 15.31
C VAL A 81 10.16 -12.67 15.43
N LEU A 82 9.64 -12.97 16.62
CA LEU A 82 8.70 -14.08 16.84
C LEU A 82 7.39 -13.86 16.09
N PHE A 83 6.91 -12.63 15.99
CA PHE A 83 5.75 -12.30 15.16
C PHE A 83 6.05 -12.59 13.68
N ALA A 84 7.17 -12.12 13.16
CA ALA A 84 7.56 -12.35 11.77
C ALA A 84 7.71 -13.85 11.44
N ASP A 85 8.27 -14.63 12.38
CA ASP A 85 8.37 -16.10 12.25
C ASP A 85 6.99 -16.76 12.28
N SER A 86 6.07 -16.27 13.10
CA SER A 86 4.69 -16.80 13.22
C SER A 86 3.85 -16.62 11.94
N VAL A 87 4.16 -15.64 11.13
CA VAL A 87 3.52 -15.40 9.81
C VAL A 87 3.98 -16.46 8.80
N ARG A 88 5.15 -17.04 8.96
CA ARG A 88 5.59 -18.20 8.20
C ARG A 88 4.97 -19.45 8.82
N ARG A 89 4.18 -20.18 8.07
CA ARG A 89 3.56 -21.44 8.52
C ARG A 89 4.56 -22.58 8.79
N GLU A 90 5.85 -22.35 8.59
CA GLU A 90 6.92 -23.32 8.82
C GLU A 90 7.35 -23.28 10.29
N THR A 91 7.05 -24.33 11.01
CA THR A 91 7.35 -24.52 12.43
C THR A 91 8.80 -24.95 12.64
N GLY A 92 9.55 -24.24 13.50
CA GLY A 92 10.85 -24.75 13.98
C GLY A 92 11.76 -23.73 14.66
N HIS A 93 11.78 -22.50 14.24
CA HIS A 93 12.78 -21.52 14.69
C HIS A 93 12.37 -20.71 15.93
N SER A 94 11.10 -20.73 16.32
CA SER A 94 10.59 -19.91 17.44
C SER A 94 11.24 -20.23 18.79
N ARG A 95 11.72 -21.45 19.01
CA ARG A 95 12.48 -21.83 20.22
C ARG A 95 13.87 -21.20 20.21
N TRP A 96 14.53 -21.23 19.07
CA TRP A 96 15.85 -20.61 18.90
C TRP A 96 15.79 -19.09 19.11
N PHE A 97 14.85 -18.41 18.46
CA PHE A 97 14.69 -16.97 18.63
C PHE A 97 14.42 -16.56 20.09
N ARG A 98 13.57 -17.30 20.81
CA ARG A 98 13.35 -17.07 22.23
C ARG A 98 14.60 -17.30 23.07
N LEU A 99 15.34 -18.37 22.78
CA LEU A 99 16.57 -18.69 23.50
C LEU A 99 17.63 -17.60 23.28
N VAL A 100 17.80 -17.13 22.04
CA VAL A 100 18.74 -16.02 21.73
C VAL A 100 18.32 -14.76 22.48
N THR A 101 17.03 -14.37 22.43
CA THR A 101 16.54 -13.20 23.17
C THR A 101 16.83 -13.29 24.67
N VAL A 102 16.43 -14.39 25.30
CA VAL A 102 16.63 -14.56 26.75
C VAL A 102 18.11 -14.63 27.13
N ALA A 103 18.92 -15.30 26.32
CA ALA A 103 20.38 -15.35 26.54
C ALA A 103 21.04 -13.97 26.40
N THR A 104 20.62 -13.17 25.42
CA THR A 104 21.12 -11.79 25.25
C THR A 104 20.71 -10.91 26.43
N MET A 105 19.45 -10.96 26.85
CA MET A 105 18.97 -10.22 28.04
C MET A 105 19.79 -10.60 29.29
N ALA A 106 19.95 -11.90 29.55
CA ALA A 106 20.74 -12.35 30.70
C ALA A 106 22.23 -11.91 30.63
N ALA A 107 22.81 -11.93 29.41
CA ALA A 107 24.19 -11.46 29.20
C ALA A 107 24.30 -9.94 29.39
N ALA A 108 23.38 -9.14 28.87
CA ALA A 108 23.36 -7.70 29.04
C ALA A 108 23.22 -7.32 30.52
N ALA A 109 22.25 -7.90 31.22
CA ALA A 109 22.09 -7.67 32.65
C ALA A 109 23.37 -8.02 33.46
N ALA A 110 23.98 -9.20 33.18
CA ALA A 110 25.20 -9.61 33.84
C ALA A 110 26.36 -8.62 33.58
N LEU A 111 26.56 -8.21 32.33
CA LEU A 111 27.61 -7.26 31.96
C LEU A 111 27.40 -5.89 32.60
N PHE A 112 26.16 -5.40 32.68
CA PHE A 112 25.82 -4.15 33.33
C PHE A 112 26.19 -4.16 34.81
N PHE A 113 25.84 -5.22 35.56
CA PHE A 113 26.18 -5.34 36.98
C PHE A 113 27.68 -5.51 37.20
N VAL A 114 28.40 -6.21 36.32
CA VAL A 114 29.86 -6.36 36.41
C VAL A 114 30.56 -5.03 36.09
N ALA A 115 30.01 -4.21 35.21
CA ALA A 115 30.57 -2.89 34.89
C ALA A 115 30.57 -1.94 36.09
N GLY A 116 29.74 -2.20 37.12
CA GLY A 116 29.74 -1.43 38.38
C GLY A 116 29.44 0.04 38.14
N ALA A 117 28.42 0.34 37.35
CA ALA A 117 28.00 1.72 37.07
C ALA A 117 27.65 2.46 38.39
N ASN A 118 28.38 3.49 38.70
CA ASN A 118 28.12 4.37 39.83
C ASN A 118 27.34 5.59 39.35
N GLU A 119 26.25 5.86 40.04
CA GLU A 119 25.38 7.01 39.74
C GLU A 119 26.00 8.28 40.30
N SER A 120 26.06 9.31 39.48
CA SER A 120 26.34 10.68 39.92
C SER A 120 25.02 11.44 40.02
N ALA A 121 24.95 12.38 40.97
CA ALA A 121 23.79 13.28 41.10
C ALA A 121 23.53 14.19 39.88
N THR A 122 24.36 14.09 38.85
CA THR A 122 24.35 14.95 37.63
C THR A 122 23.95 14.23 36.35
N ASP A 123 23.22 13.13 36.42
CA ASP A 123 22.82 12.32 35.24
C ASP A 123 24.00 11.76 34.39
N VAL A 124 25.18 11.77 34.96
CA VAL A 124 26.39 11.20 34.38
C VAL A 124 26.71 9.90 35.10
N VAL A 125 26.72 8.80 34.38
CA VAL A 125 27.19 7.51 34.89
C VAL A 125 28.70 7.48 34.73
N THR A 126 29.40 7.36 35.85
CA THR A 126 30.88 7.23 35.88
C THR A 126 31.25 5.77 36.06
N PHE A 127 32.29 5.34 35.37
CA PHE A 127 32.80 3.98 35.44
C PHE A 127 34.16 3.96 36.13
N THR A 128 34.45 2.88 36.88
CA THR A 128 35.81 2.58 37.26
C THR A 128 36.64 2.24 36.02
N PRO A 129 37.96 2.48 36.00
CA PRO A 129 38.80 2.14 34.84
C PRO A 129 38.63 0.68 34.37
N ASP A 130 38.43 -0.25 35.29
CA ASP A 130 38.19 -1.68 35.00
C ASP A 130 36.74 -1.93 34.53
N GLY A 131 35.79 -1.07 34.89
CA GLY A 131 34.37 -1.17 34.51
C GLY A 131 34.08 -0.75 33.09
N VAL A 132 34.87 0.14 32.49
CA VAL A 132 34.67 0.65 31.12
C VAL A 132 34.64 -0.49 30.07
N GLY A 133 35.55 -1.46 30.20
CA GLY A 133 35.61 -2.61 29.31
C GLY A 133 34.32 -3.47 29.34
N TRP A 134 33.75 -3.64 30.53
CA TRP A 134 32.48 -4.39 30.68
C TRP A 134 31.29 -3.60 30.18
N PHE A 135 31.27 -2.29 30.33
CA PHE A 135 30.25 -1.43 29.75
C PHE A 135 30.29 -1.41 28.20
N VAL A 136 31.49 -1.37 27.61
CA VAL A 136 31.67 -1.53 26.18
C VAL A 136 31.13 -2.89 25.71
N ALA A 137 31.43 -3.97 26.42
CA ALA A 137 30.90 -5.29 26.10
C ALA A 137 29.38 -5.33 26.20
N TYR A 138 28.80 -4.67 27.19
CA TYR A 138 27.33 -4.50 27.30
C TYR A 138 26.74 -3.84 26.06
N ASN A 139 27.26 -2.68 25.64
CA ASN A 139 26.77 -1.97 24.46
C ASN A 139 26.97 -2.78 23.17
N VAL A 140 28.08 -3.49 23.00
CA VAL A 140 28.33 -4.35 21.86
C VAL A 140 27.29 -5.48 21.77
N VAL A 141 26.89 -6.05 22.91
CA VAL A 141 25.84 -7.09 22.96
C VAL A 141 24.49 -6.49 22.58
N LEU A 142 24.13 -5.30 23.08
CA LEU A 142 22.89 -4.59 22.74
C LEU A 142 22.82 -4.30 21.23
N ILE A 143 23.80 -3.57 20.71
CA ILE A 143 23.88 -3.17 19.30
C ILE A 143 23.87 -4.40 18.39
N GLY A 144 24.66 -5.42 18.75
CA GLY A 144 24.74 -6.67 17.99
C GLY A 144 23.39 -7.38 17.88
N TYR A 145 22.65 -7.45 18.99
CA TYR A 145 21.33 -8.06 18.99
C TYR A 145 20.29 -7.19 18.24
N GLU A 146 20.33 -5.88 18.40
CA GLU A 146 19.44 -4.96 17.69
C GLU A 146 19.62 -5.06 16.18
N LEU A 147 20.84 -5.02 15.69
CA LEU A 147 21.16 -5.20 14.27
C LEU A 147 20.70 -6.56 13.76
N TRP A 148 21.01 -7.64 14.49
CA TRP A 148 20.59 -8.98 14.16
C TRP A 148 19.05 -9.10 14.10
N GLY A 149 18.35 -8.55 15.07
CA GLY A 149 16.90 -8.60 15.18
C GLY A 149 16.21 -7.81 14.07
N LEU A 150 16.66 -6.58 13.82
CA LEU A 150 16.13 -5.72 12.75
C LEU A 150 16.33 -6.35 11.36
N LEU A 151 17.52 -6.86 11.07
CA LEU A 151 17.83 -7.53 9.81
C LEU A 151 17.05 -8.83 9.64
N THR A 152 16.93 -9.63 10.73
CA THR A 152 16.15 -10.87 10.74
C THR A 152 14.67 -10.54 10.48
N PHE A 153 14.11 -9.58 11.17
CA PHE A 153 12.74 -9.11 10.97
C PHE A 153 12.51 -8.64 9.54
N ALA A 154 13.38 -7.74 9.03
CA ALA A 154 13.28 -7.22 7.67
C ALA A 154 13.34 -8.33 6.61
N THR A 155 14.21 -9.34 6.79
CA THR A 155 14.33 -10.47 5.86
C THR A 155 13.11 -11.39 5.91
N LEU A 156 12.56 -11.69 7.09
CA LEU A 156 11.38 -12.52 7.26
C LEU A 156 10.14 -11.85 6.64
N ILE A 157 9.89 -10.58 6.96
CA ILE A 157 8.78 -9.81 6.39
C ILE A 157 9.00 -9.60 4.88
N GLY A 158 10.24 -9.39 4.44
CA GLY A 158 10.56 -9.25 3.01
C GLY A 158 10.23 -10.48 2.19
N ARG A 159 10.50 -11.68 2.71
CA ARG A 159 10.09 -12.94 2.09
C ARG A 159 8.57 -13.06 2.01
N PHE A 160 7.86 -12.74 3.09
CA PHE A 160 6.40 -12.75 3.10
C PHE A 160 5.81 -11.72 2.12
N ALA A 161 6.34 -10.50 2.06
CA ALA A 161 5.89 -9.45 1.16
C ALA A 161 6.00 -9.82 -0.34
N ARG A 162 6.93 -10.72 -0.70
CA ARG A 162 7.06 -11.24 -2.08
C ARG A 162 5.94 -12.20 -2.47
N LEU A 163 5.35 -12.89 -1.51
CA LEU A 163 4.27 -13.86 -1.72
C LEU A 163 2.89 -13.20 -1.77
N VAL A 164 2.77 -11.96 -1.27
CA VAL A 164 1.52 -11.21 -1.26
C VAL A 164 1.30 -10.53 -2.61
N GLU A 165 0.06 -10.55 -3.11
CA GLU A 165 -0.32 -9.85 -4.34
C GLU A 165 -0.07 -8.33 -4.27
N PRO A 166 0.21 -7.67 -5.41
CA PRO A 166 0.38 -6.22 -5.47
C PRO A 166 -0.87 -5.50 -4.93
N GLY A 167 -0.68 -4.65 -3.90
CA GLY A 167 -1.78 -3.93 -3.25
C GLY A 167 -1.33 -3.21 -1.99
N LEU A 168 -2.30 -2.65 -1.25
CA LEU A 168 -2.05 -1.88 -0.03
C LEU A 168 -1.30 -2.70 1.04
N LEU A 169 -1.62 -3.99 1.17
CA LEU A 169 -0.93 -4.88 2.13
C LEU A 169 0.54 -5.01 1.79
N ARG A 170 0.88 -5.29 0.51
CA ARG A 170 2.28 -5.41 0.07
C ARG A 170 3.04 -4.09 0.25
N THR A 171 2.40 -2.97 -0.04
CA THR A 171 2.99 -1.63 0.17
C THR A 171 3.21 -1.36 1.65
N GLY A 172 2.25 -1.70 2.52
CA GLY A 172 2.39 -1.60 3.97
C GLY A 172 3.55 -2.43 4.52
N LEU A 173 3.70 -3.67 4.06
CA LEU A 173 4.82 -4.53 4.43
C LEU A 173 6.18 -3.95 3.98
N ARG A 174 6.25 -3.34 2.80
CA ARG A 174 7.47 -2.64 2.33
C ARG A 174 7.82 -1.44 3.21
N LEU A 175 6.82 -0.66 3.64
CA LEU A 175 7.05 0.45 4.57
C LEU A 175 7.57 -0.06 5.92
N ILE A 176 7.04 -1.16 6.45
CA ILE A 176 7.56 -1.79 7.67
C ILE A 176 9.03 -2.19 7.50
N ILE A 177 9.40 -2.77 6.35
CA ILE A 177 10.80 -3.11 6.05
C ILE A 177 11.67 -1.86 6.00
N VAL A 178 11.21 -0.78 5.36
CA VAL A 178 11.94 0.50 5.33
C VAL A 178 12.11 1.06 6.74
N GLY A 179 11.08 1.00 7.59
CA GLY A 179 11.18 1.38 8.99
C GLY A 179 12.24 0.57 9.75
N ALA A 180 12.24 -0.75 9.59
CA ALA A 180 13.26 -1.61 10.20
C ALA A 180 14.69 -1.30 9.69
N LEU A 181 14.84 -0.96 8.40
CA LEU A 181 16.13 -0.56 7.84
C LEU A 181 16.59 0.83 8.32
N ILE A 182 15.68 1.74 8.66
CA ILE A 182 16.00 3.00 9.35
C ILE A 182 16.49 2.71 10.78
N GLY A 183 16.01 1.66 11.42
CA GLY A 183 16.50 1.20 12.72
C GLY A 183 17.96 0.72 12.72
N VAL A 184 18.52 0.34 11.56
CA VAL A 184 19.92 -0.08 11.46
C VAL A 184 20.89 1.08 11.74
N PRO A 185 20.81 2.26 11.07
CA PRO A 185 21.64 3.42 11.45
C PRO A 185 21.32 3.93 12.88
N TRP A 186 20.09 3.79 13.38
CA TRP A 186 19.76 4.11 14.75
C TRP A 186 20.56 3.23 15.73
N ALA A 187 20.56 1.92 15.56
CA ALA A 187 21.37 1.02 16.39
C ALA A 187 22.88 1.27 16.23
N GLY A 188 23.32 1.61 15.02
CA GLY A 188 24.73 1.97 14.76
C GLY A 188 25.15 3.28 15.40
N TRP A 189 24.25 4.23 15.62
CA TRP A 189 24.53 5.51 16.26
C TRP A 189 24.95 5.34 17.71
N GLN A 190 24.48 4.32 18.40
CA GLN A 190 24.89 3.97 19.77
C GLN A 190 26.38 3.64 19.90
N LEU A 191 27.15 3.49 18.82
CA LEU A 191 28.60 3.38 18.85
C LEU A 191 29.27 4.67 19.40
N ASP A 192 28.59 5.81 19.33
CA ASP A 192 29.06 7.06 19.93
C ASP A 192 29.12 6.96 21.46
N ASP A 193 28.16 6.29 22.09
CA ASP A 193 28.16 6.02 23.54
C ASP A 193 29.40 5.21 23.96
N ILE A 194 29.78 4.23 23.12
CA ILE A 194 31.01 3.45 23.34
C ILE A 194 32.24 4.36 23.25
N TRP A 195 32.27 5.24 22.24
CA TRP A 195 33.39 6.18 22.09
C TRP A 195 33.49 7.12 23.28
N ILE A 196 32.41 7.71 23.76
CA ILE A 196 32.35 8.59 24.91
C ILE A 196 32.81 7.85 26.17
N ALA A 197 32.29 6.63 26.39
CA ALA A 197 32.67 5.81 27.54
C ALA A 197 34.16 5.47 27.57
N VAL A 198 34.77 5.16 26.41
CA VAL A 198 36.21 4.83 26.33
C VAL A 198 37.09 6.04 26.52
N VAL A 199 36.73 7.22 25.95
CA VAL A 199 37.57 8.40 25.95
C VAL A 199 37.38 9.23 27.23
N GLN A 200 36.14 9.34 27.72
CA GLN A 200 35.78 10.22 28.82
C GLN A 200 35.55 9.48 30.16
N HIS A 201 35.51 8.14 30.14
CA HIS A 201 35.16 7.28 31.27
C HIS A 201 33.83 7.61 31.95
N GLN A 202 32.89 8.15 31.13
CA GLN A 202 31.56 8.56 31.58
C GLN A 202 30.57 8.35 30.43
N ASN A 203 29.30 8.20 30.76
CA ASN A 203 28.22 8.20 29.79
C ASN A 203 27.08 9.09 30.29
N THR A 204 26.28 9.61 29.37
CA THR A 204 25.10 10.41 29.70
C THR A 204 23.86 9.52 29.62
N THR A 205 22.94 9.72 30.56
CA THR A 205 21.64 9.00 30.56
C THR A 205 20.61 9.58 29.57
N SER A 206 20.91 10.75 28.96
CA SER A 206 20.02 11.41 28.00
C SER A 206 20.29 10.92 26.60
N GLU A 207 19.19 10.56 25.87
CA GLU A 207 19.29 10.24 24.46
C GLU A 207 19.74 11.45 23.63
N ASP A 208 20.62 11.21 22.65
CA ASP A 208 21.07 12.20 21.68
C ASP A 208 19.91 12.54 20.71
N GLU A 209 19.87 13.80 20.22
CA GLU A 209 18.84 14.29 19.30
C GLU A 209 18.78 13.47 18.01
N VAL A 210 19.91 12.98 17.51
CA VAL A 210 19.98 12.17 16.29
C VAL A 210 19.35 10.81 16.51
N SER A 211 19.67 10.16 17.65
CA SER A 211 19.08 8.88 18.05
C SER A 211 17.57 9.00 18.17
N ALA A 212 17.07 10.03 18.84
CA ALA A 212 15.65 10.29 19.03
C ALA A 212 14.90 10.48 17.68
N VAL A 213 15.51 11.22 16.73
CA VAL A 213 14.94 11.43 15.39
C VAL A 213 14.90 10.13 14.60
N LEU A 214 15.97 9.34 14.61
CA LEU A 214 16.03 8.07 13.91
C LEU A 214 15.03 7.05 14.48
N ALA A 215 14.92 6.97 15.81
CA ALA A 215 13.93 6.13 16.48
C ALA A 215 12.51 6.54 16.11
N ALA A 216 12.20 7.84 16.15
CA ALA A 216 10.89 8.37 15.76
C ALA A 216 10.54 8.03 14.30
N LEU A 217 11.47 8.21 13.36
CA LEU A 217 11.29 7.86 11.95
C LEU A 217 11.06 6.36 11.78
N CYS A 218 11.84 5.50 12.43
CA CYS A 218 11.67 4.06 12.42
C CYS A 218 10.24 3.67 12.84
N VAL A 219 9.80 4.19 13.98
CA VAL A 219 8.46 3.90 14.53
C VAL A 219 7.34 4.44 13.64
N LEU A 220 7.44 5.70 13.20
CA LEU A 220 6.40 6.34 12.37
C LEU A 220 6.23 5.63 11.03
N VAL A 221 7.33 5.31 10.34
CA VAL A 221 7.28 4.61 9.05
C VAL A 221 6.72 3.20 9.22
N SER A 222 7.14 2.50 10.28
CA SER A 222 6.63 1.16 10.59
C SER A 222 5.14 1.18 10.94
N ALA A 223 4.71 2.14 11.76
CA ALA A 223 3.30 2.33 12.13
C ALA A 223 2.43 2.70 10.92
N ALA A 224 2.92 3.61 10.06
CA ALA A 224 2.25 3.93 8.80
C ALA A 224 2.07 2.69 7.92
N GLY A 225 3.11 1.86 7.79
CA GLY A 225 3.04 0.60 7.07
C GLY A 225 2.04 -0.40 7.67
N ALA A 226 2.08 -0.58 8.99
CA ALA A 226 1.19 -1.49 9.71
C ALA A 226 -0.29 -1.09 9.64
N THR A 227 -0.57 0.20 9.52
CA THR A 227 -1.92 0.75 9.48
C THR A 227 -2.43 1.07 8.07
N LEU A 228 -1.57 0.98 7.04
CA LEU A 228 -1.89 1.35 5.66
C LEU A 228 -3.14 0.67 5.10
N THR A 229 -3.40 -0.58 5.47
CA THR A 229 -4.60 -1.30 5.06
C THR A 229 -5.89 -0.72 5.67
N ALA A 230 -5.79 -0.04 6.81
CA ALA A 230 -6.92 0.59 7.47
C ALA A 230 -7.25 1.97 6.88
N TRP A 231 -6.25 2.85 6.72
CA TRP A 231 -6.49 4.21 6.25
C TRP A 231 -6.24 4.40 4.74
N GLY A 232 -5.50 3.50 4.10
CA GLY A 232 -5.20 3.55 2.66
C GLY A 232 -6.44 3.64 1.77
N PRO A 233 -7.54 2.90 2.01
CA PRO A 233 -8.79 3.04 1.26
C PRO A 233 -9.39 4.45 1.35
N TYR A 234 -9.27 5.12 2.50
CA TYR A 234 -9.78 6.49 2.67
C TYR A 234 -8.99 7.50 1.84
N LEU A 235 -7.66 7.35 1.77
CA LEU A 235 -6.82 8.22 0.93
C LEU A 235 -6.94 7.90 -0.56
N SER A 236 -7.08 6.63 -0.94
CA SER A 236 -7.26 6.21 -2.32
C SER A 236 -8.70 6.42 -2.83
N GLY A 237 -9.68 6.56 -1.93
CA GLY A 237 -11.08 6.75 -2.25
C GLY A 237 -11.33 7.94 -3.19
N PRO A 238 -10.89 9.17 -2.85
CA PRO A 238 -11.04 10.33 -3.71
C PRO A 238 -10.37 10.17 -5.07
N ALA A 239 -9.16 9.60 -5.13
CA ALA A 239 -8.44 9.36 -6.38
C ALA A 239 -9.15 8.32 -7.27
N ARG A 240 -9.70 7.25 -6.67
CA ARG A 240 -10.51 6.26 -7.38
C ARG A 240 -11.81 6.87 -7.88
N TRP A 241 -12.49 7.66 -7.06
CA TRP A 241 -13.70 8.38 -7.43
C TRP A 241 -13.46 9.34 -8.59
N LEU A 242 -12.41 10.17 -8.53
CA LEU A 242 -12.00 11.06 -9.62
C LEU A 242 -11.67 10.27 -10.89
N GLY A 243 -10.94 9.15 -10.77
CA GLY A 243 -10.65 8.26 -11.88
C GLY A 243 -11.89 7.63 -12.50
N ALA A 244 -12.86 7.22 -11.70
CA ALA A 244 -14.14 6.68 -12.15
C ALA A 244 -14.99 7.78 -12.84
N GLN A 245 -15.05 8.97 -12.24
CA GLN A 245 -15.75 10.13 -12.82
C GLN A 245 -15.16 10.52 -14.18
N TRP A 246 -13.83 10.57 -14.28
CA TRP A 246 -13.13 10.87 -15.52
C TRP A 246 -13.46 9.84 -16.63
N ARG A 247 -13.43 8.56 -16.29
CA ARG A 247 -13.78 7.48 -17.23
C ARG A 247 -15.24 7.51 -17.62
N TYR A 248 -16.14 7.79 -16.68
CA TYR A 248 -17.56 7.96 -16.93
C TYR A 248 -17.81 9.05 -17.98
N VAL A 249 -17.16 10.21 -17.82
CA VAL A 249 -17.25 11.30 -18.79
C VAL A 249 -16.68 10.91 -20.17
N GLN A 250 -15.59 10.12 -20.18
CA GLN A 250 -15.00 9.65 -21.44
C GLN A 250 -15.90 8.68 -22.21
N LEU A 251 -16.70 7.86 -21.53
CA LEU A 251 -17.63 6.92 -22.18
C LEU A 251 -18.91 7.60 -22.70
N ARG A 252 -19.25 8.77 -22.18
CA ARG A 252 -20.50 9.47 -22.47
C ARG A 252 -20.78 9.66 -23.96
N PRO A 253 -19.83 10.08 -24.84
CA PRO A 253 -20.12 10.26 -26.27
C PRO A 253 -20.58 8.99 -26.98
N LEU A 254 -19.94 7.86 -26.70
CA LEU A 254 -20.31 6.56 -27.28
C LEU A 254 -21.64 6.07 -26.71
N TRP A 255 -21.79 6.12 -25.37
CA TRP A 255 -23.01 5.72 -24.70
C TRP A 255 -24.23 6.55 -25.15
N SER A 256 -24.10 7.87 -25.25
CA SER A 256 -25.21 8.74 -25.63
C SER A 256 -25.69 8.49 -27.07
N ALA A 257 -24.79 8.21 -27.99
CA ALA A 257 -25.15 7.86 -29.38
C ALA A 257 -25.89 6.53 -29.44
N MET A 258 -25.44 5.51 -28.72
CA MET A 258 -26.11 4.21 -28.67
C MET A 258 -27.45 4.28 -27.95
N HIS A 259 -27.53 5.06 -26.85
CA HIS A 259 -28.77 5.26 -26.12
C HIS A 259 -29.83 6.04 -26.95
N ALA A 260 -29.40 7.00 -27.76
CA ALA A 260 -30.29 7.72 -28.66
C ALA A 260 -30.88 6.82 -29.73
N ALA A 261 -30.06 5.92 -30.30
CA ALA A 261 -30.53 4.94 -31.31
C ALA A 261 -31.41 3.84 -30.68
N MET A 262 -31.10 3.41 -29.47
CA MET A 262 -31.76 2.29 -28.78
C MET A 262 -32.08 2.62 -27.33
N PRO A 263 -33.16 3.37 -27.04
CA PRO A 263 -33.51 3.74 -25.65
C PRO A 263 -33.79 2.55 -24.73
N ALA A 264 -34.16 1.41 -25.28
CA ALA A 264 -34.49 0.18 -24.55
C ALA A 264 -33.28 -0.48 -23.85
N ILE A 265 -32.03 -0.15 -24.24
CA ILE A 265 -30.83 -0.66 -23.57
C ILE A 265 -30.62 -0.07 -22.18
N ALA A 266 -31.23 1.07 -21.85
CA ALA A 266 -31.11 1.69 -20.56
C ALA A 266 -31.76 0.83 -19.47
N LEU A 267 -30.95 0.30 -18.57
CA LEU A 267 -31.41 -0.37 -17.35
C LEU A 267 -32.20 0.62 -16.48
N SER A 268 -33.24 0.14 -15.78
CA SER A 268 -34.22 0.95 -15.04
C SER A 268 -33.61 2.07 -14.18
N THR A 269 -34.29 3.23 -14.18
CA THR A 269 -33.85 4.47 -13.51
C THR A 269 -33.73 4.36 -11.99
N VAL A 270 -34.47 3.45 -11.36
CA VAL A 270 -34.48 3.26 -9.89
C VAL A 270 -33.09 2.85 -9.36
N ALA A 271 -32.36 2.03 -10.09
CA ALA A 271 -31.00 1.64 -9.71
C ALA A 271 -29.95 2.75 -9.94
N ARG A 272 -30.29 3.82 -10.70
CA ARG A 272 -29.38 4.94 -10.98
C ARG A 272 -29.16 5.83 -9.77
N GLN A 273 -30.12 5.92 -8.86
CA GLN A 273 -30.07 6.83 -7.69
C GLN A 273 -29.36 6.23 -6.47
N GLN A 274 -29.19 4.91 -6.41
CA GLN A 274 -28.62 4.21 -5.25
C GLN A 274 -27.14 3.83 -5.39
N GLY A 275 -26.55 3.95 -6.58
CA GLY A 275 -25.16 3.55 -6.84
C GLY A 275 -24.22 4.76 -7.01
N GLY A 276 -23.01 4.69 -6.41
CA GLY A 276 -21.96 5.68 -6.63
C GLY A 276 -21.44 5.68 -8.09
N VAL A 277 -20.50 6.59 -8.37
CA VAL A 277 -19.91 6.78 -9.73
C VAL A 277 -19.31 5.48 -10.31
N GLU A 278 -18.73 4.64 -9.47
CA GLU A 278 -18.18 3.34 -9.88
C GLU A 278 -19.29 2.41 -10.41
N PHE A 279 -20.46 2.41 -9.78
CA PHE A 279 -21.61 1.65 -10.24
C PHE A 279 -22.20 2.21 -11.55
N ALA A 280 -22.28 3.54 -11.67
CA ALA A 280 -22.72 4.19 -12.91
C ALA A 280 -21.76 3.89 -14.09
N LEU A 281 -20.45 3.87 -13.83
CA LEU A 281 -19.44 3.48 -14.82
C LEU A 281 -19.62 2.02 -15.26
N TYR A 282 -19.80 1.10 -14.31
CA TYR A 282 -20.05 -0.32 -14.60
C TYR A 282 -21.29 -0.52 -15.49
N ARG A 283 -22.38 0.18 -15.18
CA ARG A 283 -23.60 0.16 -15.99
C ARG A 283 -23.36 0.64 -17.42
N HIS A 284 -22.64 1.76 -17.60
CA HIS A 284 -22.32 2.26 -18.94
C HIS A 284 -21.55 1.24 -19.76
N VAL A 285 -20.62 0.50 -19.15
CA VAL A 285 -19.88 -0.57 -19.83
C VAL A 285 -20.82 -1.67 -20.29
N ILE A 286 -21.75 -2.12 -19.45
CA ILE A 286 -22.73 -3.16 -19.80
C ILE A 286 -23.66 -2.64 -20.90
N GLU A 287 -24.28 -1.48 -20.72
CA GLU A 287 -25.20 -0.88 -21.68
C GLU A 287 -24.57 -0.69 -23.07
N ILE A 288 -23.27 -0.27 -23.12
CA ILE A 288 -22.51 -0.17 -24.38
C ILE A 288 -22.34 -1.57 -25.03
N ARG A 289 -22.01 -2.60 -24.24
CA ARG A 289 -21.81 -3.95 -24.77
C ARG A 289 -23.13 -4.59 -25.25
N ASP A 290 -24.21 -4.37 -24.54
CA ASP A 290 -25.53 -4.80 -24.94
C ASP A 290 -25.97 -4.11 -26.24
N ALA A 291 -25.71 -2.80 -26.37
CA ALA A 291 -25.94 -2.06 -27.60
C ALA A 291 -25.11 -2.59 -28.76
N GLN A 292 -23.83 -2.90 -28.56
CA GLN A 292 -22.98 -3.51 -29.57
C GLN A 292 -23.54 -4.87 -30.03
N LEU A 293 -24.07 -5.66 -29.10
CA LEU A 293 -24.67 -6.95 -29.41
C LEU A 293 -25.93 -6.78 -30.26
N ALA A 294 -26.80 -5.83 -29.92
CA ALA A 294 -28.01 -5.52 -30.67
C ALA A 294 -27.69 -4.97 -32.07
N LEU A 295 -26.62 -4.20 -32.23
CA LEU A 295 -26.19 -3.63 -33.50
C LEU A 295 -25.58 -4.64 -34.49
N ARG A 296 -25.33 -5.90 -34.11
CA ARG A 296 -24.72 -6.91 -35.01
C ARG A 296 -25.51 -7.12 -36.29
N GLY A 297 -26.83 -7.08 -36.21
CA GLY A 297 -27.72 -7.21 -37.39
C GLY A 297 -27.75 -5.97 -38.28
N HIS A 298 -27.06 -4.91 -37.98
CA HIS A 298 -27.02 -3.64 -38.73
C HIS A 298 -25.63 -3.32 -39.27
N VAL A 299 -24.67 -4.24 -39.16
CA VAL A 299 -23.31 -4.04 -39.68
C VAL A 299 -23.29 -4.33 -41.20
N HIS A 300 -22.98 -3.29 -41.97
CA HIS A 300 -22.81 -3.45 -43.39
C HIS A 300 -21.59 -4.32 -43.72
N PRO A 301 -21.66 -5.30 -44.66
CA PRO A 301 -20.57 -6.24 -44.94
C PRO A 301 -19.24 -5.59 -45.29
N SER A 302 -19.24 -4.44 -45.97
CA SER A 302 -18.03 -3.74 -46.39
C SER A 302 -17.45 -2.79 -45.33
N VAL A 303 -18.12 -2.59 -44.17
CA VAL A 303 -17.68 -1.63 -43.15
C VAL A 303 -16.32 -1.98 -42.55
N ALA A 304 -16.01 -3.26 -42.37
CA ALA A 304 -14.72 -3.70 -41.90
C ALA A 304 -13.57 -3.26 -42.81
N ALA A 305 -13.73 -3.35 -44.11
CA ALA A 305 -12.77 -2.88 -45.09
C ALA A 305 -12.64 -1.36 -45.08
N TRP A 306 -13.77 -0.62 -45.08
CA TRP A 306 -13.78 0.84 -45.02
C TRP A 306 -13.11 1.38 -43.73
N ALA A 307 -13.40 0.77 -42.60
CA ALA A 307 -12.83 1.16 -41.31
C ALA A 307 -11.31 0.91 -41.28
N THR A 308 -10.87 -0.22 -41.85
CA THR A 308 -9.46 -0.57 -41.91
C THR A 308 -8.69 0.39 -42.84
N GLU A 309 -9.26 0.71 -44.01
CA GLU A 309 -8.72 1.67 -44.95
C GLU A 309 -8.61 3.08 -44.31
N ALA A 310 -9.72 3.56 -43.74
CA ALA A 310 -9.77 4.86 -43.09
C ALA A 310 -8.81 4.99 -41.89
N ALA A 311 -8.59 3.90 -41.15
CA ALA A 311 -7.68 3.86 -40.03
C ALA A 311 -6.19 3.63 -40.39
N ALA A 312 -5.85 3.48 -41.68
CA ALA A 312 -4.47 3.20 -42.10
C ALA A 312 -3.46 4.25 -41.64
N GLY A 313 -3.84 5.53 -41.63
CA GLY A 313 -3.03 6.63 -41.12
C GLY A 313 -3.04 6.85 -39.61
N THR A 314 -3.74 5.99 -38.86
CA THR A 314 -3.83 6.11 -37.39
C THR A 314 -2.67 5.38 -36.72
N HIS A 315 -2.17 5.96 -35.63
CA HIS A 315 -1.07 5.34 -34.84
C HIS A 315 -1.45 3.90 -34.42
N PRO A 316 -0.53 2.91 -34.53
CA PRO A 316 -0.83 1.48 -34.30
C PRO A 316 -1.57 1.19 -33.01
N SER A 317 -1.21 1.85 -31.89
CA SER A 317 -1.87 1.65 -30.58
C SER A 317 -3.32 2.12 -30.50
N ARG A 318 -3.81 2.90 -31.47
CA ARG A 318 -5.19 3.42 -31.51
C ARG A 318 -5.99 2.86 -32.70
N ARG A 319 -5.32 2.14 -33.60
CA ARG A 319 -5.90 1.68 -34.85
C ARG A 319 -7.11 0.77 -34.63
N GLU A 320 -7.00 -0.24 -33.79
CA GLU A 320 -8.05 -1.19 -33.49
C GLU A 320 -9.28 -0.51 -32.85
N ALA A 321 -9.03 0.39 -31.86
CA ALA A 321 -10.11 1.16 -31.23
C ALA A 321 -10.81 2.10 -32.23
N THR A 322 -10.07 2.62 -33.23
CA THR A 322 -10.63 3.46 -34.29
C THR A 322 -11.47 2.62 -35.26
N ILE A 323 -11.05 1.41 -35.61
CA ILE A 323 -11.81 0.47 -36.45
C ILE A 323 -13.11 0.07 -35.75
N GLU A 324 -13.05 -0.33 -34.47
CA GLU A 324 -14.26 -0.67 -33.70
C GLU A 324 -15.20 0.53 -33.61
N ALA A 325 -14.70 1.74 -33.36
CA ALA A 325 -15.51 2.96 -33.31
C ALA A 325 -16.17 3.29 -34.65
N ALA A 326 -15.47 3.10 -35.76
CA ALA A 326 -16.00 3.34 -37.10
C ALA A 326 -17.10 2.31 -37.46
N THR A 327 -16.91 1.04 -37.12
CA THR A 327 -17.90 -0.02 -37.30
C THR A 327 -19.17 0.25 -36.49
N ILE A 328 -19.04 0.65 -35.23
CA ILE A 328 -20.18 1.03 -34.41
C ILE A 328 -20.91 2.24 -35.00
N ALA A 329 -20.18 3.25 -35.45
CA ALA A 329 -20.79 4.45 -36.02
C ALA A 329 -21.61 4.18 -37.30
N ALA A 330 -21.14 3.29 -38.17
CA ALA A 330 -21.87 2.84 -39.35
C ALA A 330 -23.10 1.98 -38.99
N ALA A 331 -22.96 1.08 -37.99
CA ALA A 331 -24.08 0.24 -37.56
C ALA A 331 -25.20 1.06 -36.89
N VAL A 332 -24.88 2.10 -36.14
CA VAL A 332 -25.88 3.03 -35.60
C VAL A 332 -26.64 3.73 -36.71
N LEU A 333 -25.97 4.21 -37.74
CA LEU A 333 -26.66 4.84 -38.91
C LEU A 333 -27.57 3.87 -39.65
N ALA A 334 -27.16 2.62 -39.86
CA ALA A 334 -27.98 1.59 -40.49
C ALA A 334 -29.20 1.23 -39.63
N HIS A 335 -29.02 1.13 -38.32
CA HIS A 335 -30.10 0.91 -37.36
C HIS A 335 -31.14 2.04 -37.43
N ASP A 336 -30.71 3.30 -37.39
CA ASP A 336 -31.59 4.47 -37.47
C ASP A 336 -32.34 4.55 -38.79
N ALA A 337 -31.76 4.04 -39.90
CA ALA A 337 -32.39 3.93 -41.19
C ALA A 337 -33.29 2.68 -41.30
N GLY A 338 -33.40 1.83 -40.28
CA GLY A 338 -34.18 0.59 -40.30
C GLY A 338 -33.63 -0.49 -41.26
N ILE A 339 -32.35 -0.40 -41.64
CA ILE A 339 -31.72 -1.34 -42.59
C ILE A 339 -30.96 -2.41 -41.81
N GLY A 340 -31.35 -3.68 -42.01
CA GLY A 340 -30.66 -4.85 -41.48
C GLY A 340 -29.76 -5.49 -42.52
N TYR A 341 -28.66 -6.07 -42.09
CA TYR A 341 -27.75 -6.88 -42.88
C TYR A 341 -27.62 -8.28 -42.28
N PRO A 342 -27.20 -9.31 -43.05
CA PRO A 342 -26.83 -10.60 -42.47
C PRO A 342 -25.80 -10.36 -41.39
N ALA A 343 -25.92 -11.07 -40.24
CA ALA A 343 -25.14 -10.82 -39.06
C ALA A 343 -23.65 -10.71 -39.37
N GLY A 344 -23.13 -9.48 -39.33
CA GLY A 344 -21.72 -9.19 -39.51
C GLY A 344 -20.93 -9.47 -38.25
N ASP A 345 -19.62 -9.66 -38.40
CA ASP A 345 -18.72 -9.90 -37.28
C ASP A 345 -18.40 -8.57 -36.56
N LEU A 346 -19.27 -8.19 -35.64
CA LEU A 346 -18.98 -7.21 -34.59
C LEU A 346 -18.37 -7.95 -33.40
N ALA A 347 -17.28 -8.71 -33.65
CA ALA A 347 -16.58 -9.34 -32.55
C ALA A 347 -15.95 -8.23 -31.71
N PRO A 348 -16.36 -8.04 -30.41
CA PRO A 348 -15.72 -7.08 -29.58
C PRO A 348 -14.26 -7.50 -29.38
N HIS A 349 -13.35 -6.53 -29.41
CA HIS A 349 -11.95 -6.80 -29.09
C HIS A 349 -11.85 -7.51 -27.73
N ARG A 350 -11.18 -8.67 -27.71
CA ARG A 350 -10.99 -9.45 -26.49
C ARG A 350 -10.00 -8.73 -25.60
N VAL A 351 -10.50 -8.10 -24.56
CA VAL A 351 -9.72 -7.48 -23.48
C VAL A 351 -9.62 -8.48 -22.33
N ASP A 352 -8.59 -8.36 -21.51
CA ASP A 352 -8.49 -9.02 -20.21
C ASP A 352 -9.83 -8.85 -19.45
N PRO A 353 -10.42 -9.90 -18.83
CA PRO A 353 -11.75 -9.87 -18.21
C PRO A 353 -11.92 -8.92 -17.01
N SER A 354 -10.98 -8.01 -16.78
CA SER A 354 -11.10 -7.00 -15.74
C SER A 354 -11.89 -5.78 -16.20
N LEU A 355 -12.83 -5.31 -15.36
CA LEU A 355 -13.60 -4.07 -15.60
C LEU A 355 -12.70 -2.87 -15.93
N ALA A 356 -11.53 -2.81 -15.30
CA ALA A 356 -10.58 -1.73 -15.51
C ALA A 356 -9.94 -1.74 -16.90
N ALA A 357 -9.67 -2.92 -17.47
CA ALA A 357 -9.16 -3.07 -18.83
C ALA A 357 -10.24 -2.76 -19.85
N GLU A 358 -11.44 -3.29 -19.63
CA GLU A 358 -12.63 -3.05 -20.45
C GLU A 358 -12.98 -1.56 -20.55
N THR A 359 -13.01 -0.88 -19.39
CA THR A 359 -13.29 0.55 -19.33
C THR A 359 -12.22 1.37 -20.06
N ARG A 360 -10.94 0.99 -19.95
CA ARG A 360 -9.85 1.67 -20.67
C ARG A 360 -9.98 1.51 -22.18
N TRP A 361 -10.36 0.32 -22.62
CA TRP A 361 -10.59 0.05 -24.04
C TRP A 361 -11.74 0.88 -24.58
N LEU A 362 -12.93 0.78 -23.97
CA LEU A 362 -14.11 1.53 -24.37
C LEU A 362 -13.90 3.05 -24.34
N ALA A 363 -13.06 3.56 -23.42
CA ALA A 363 -12.68 4.97 -23.41
C ALA A 363 -11.86 5.36 -24.66
N GLN A 364 -11.02 4.47 -25.19
CA GLN A 364 -10.30 4.69 -26.46
C GLN A 364 -11.28 4.66 -27.64
N VAL A 365 -12.18 3.69 -27.67
CA VAL A 365 -13.24 3.57 -28.69
C VAL A 365 -14.13 4.80 -28.68
N SER A 366 -14.60 5.25 -27.50
CA SER A 366 -15.44 6.45 -27.35
C SER A 366 -14.73 7.73 -27.81
N ARG A 367 -13.44 7.87 -27.50
CA ARG A 367 -12.64 9.00 -27.97
C ARG A 367 -12.49 9.00 -29.48
N ALA A 368 -12.25 7.83 -30.09
CA ALA A 368 -12.17 7.67 -31.54
C ALA A 368 -13.53 7.98 -32.19
N PHE A 369 -14.62 7.46 -31.63
CA PHE A 369 -15.98 7.70 -32.08
C PHE A 369 -16.34 9.19 -32.15
N ALA A 370 -15.93 9.97 -31.13
CA ALA A 370 -16.23 11.38 -31.06
C ALA A 370 -15.31 12.30 -31.89
N ARG A 371 -14.05 11.90 -32.13
CA ARG A 371 -13.02 12.83 -32.61
C ARG A 371 -12.20 12.34 -33.81
N SER A 372 -12.33 11.08 -34.23
CA SER A 372 -11.51 10.54 -35.31
C SER A 372 -12.05 10.93 -36.69
N ARG A 373 -11.16 11.46 -37.54
CA ARG A 373 -11.48 11.73 -38.95
C ARG A 373 -11.82 10.44 -39.73
N ALA A 374 -11.18 9.33 -39.39
CA ALA A 374 -11.46 8.02 -39.95
C ALA A 374 -12.90 7.58 -39.67
N VAL A 375 -13.40 7.78 -38.45
CA VAL A 375 -14.79 7.52 -38.09
C VAL A 375 -15.75 8.43 -38.87
N ALA A 376 -15.40 9.71 -39.01
CA ALA A 376 -16.21 10.66 -39.79
C ALA A 376 -16.29 10.25 -41.26
N SER A 377 -15.21 9.82 -41.91
CA SER A 377 -15.20 9.37 -43.31
C SER A 377 -16.07 8.13 -43.51
N VAL A 378 -16.03 7.15 -42.57
CA VAL A 378 -16.87 5.95 -42.65
C VAL A 378 -18.34 6.30 -42.45
N ARG A 379 -18.68 7.25 -41.55
CA ARG A 379 -20.04 7.78 -41.41
C ARG A 379 -20.59 8.39 -42.73
N THR A 380 -19.77 9.24 -43.37
CA THR A 380 -20.13 9.86 -44.63
C THR A 380 -20.39 8.81 -45.73
N ARG A 381 -19.50 7.82 -45.83
CA ARG A 381 -19.63 6.73 -46.80
C ARG A 381 -20.89 5.89 -46.54
N MET A 382 -21.16 5.55 -45.30
CA MET A 382 -22.36 4.83 -44.92
C MET A 382 -23.64 5.62 -45.22
N ALA A 383 -23.66 6.91 -44.94
CA ALA A 383 -24.78 7.77 -45.23
C ALA A 383 -25.08 7.84 -46.76
N ALA A 384 -24.05 7.86 -47.63
CA ALA A 384 -24.19 7.81 -49.07
C ALA A 384 -24.78 6.47 -49.55
N GLU A 385 -24.33 5.34 -49.00
CA GLU A 385 -24.89 4.02 -49.29
C GLU A 385 -26.37 3.91 -48.91
N LEU A 386 -26.72 4.42 -47.73
CA LEU A 386 -28.11 4.43 -47.26
C LEU A 386 -29.02 5.28 -48.17
N SER A 387 -28.54 6.44 -48.63
CA SER A 387 -29.28 7.32 -49.54
C SER A 387 -29.49 6.67 -50.92
N GLY A 388 -28.49 5.94 -51.44
CA GLY A 388 -28.61 5.18 -52.70
C GLY A 388 -29.58 4.02 -52.58
N ALA A 389 -29.57 3.30 -51.45
CA ALA A 389 -30.46 2.17 -51.19
C ALA A 389 -31.95 2.60 -51.05
N THR A 390 -32.22 3.80 -50.53
CA THR A 390 -33.61 4.34 -50.47
C THR A 390 -34.10 4.80 -51.82
N ALA A 391 -33.25 5.38 -52.67
CA ALA A 391 -33.62 5.82 -54.04
C ALA A 391 -33.95 4.63 -54.98
N THR A 392 -33.39 3.46 -54.75
CA THR A 392 -33.69 2.24 -55.56
C THR A 392 -34.94 1.48 -55.08
N ARG A 393 -35.51 1.81 -53.92
CA ARG A 393 -36.74 1.21 -53.38
C ARG A 393 -38.02 2.03 -53.62
N SER A 394 -37.86 3.31 -54.01
CA SER A 394 -38.97 4.19 -54.45
C SER A 394 -39.23 4.06 -55.94
#